data_b95bd60aae54533d8b58558e43f6f877
#
_entry.id   b95bd60aae54533d8b58558e43f6f877
#
_cell.length_a   1.000
_cell.length_b   1.000
_cell.length_c   1.000
_cell.angle_alpha   90.00
_cell.angle_beta   90.00
_cell.angle_gamma   90.00
#
_symmetry.space_group_name_H-M   'P 1'
#
loop_
_entity.id
_entity.type
_entity.pdbx_description
1 polymer ?
#
loop_
_entity_poly.entity_id
_entity_poly.type
_entity_poly.pdbx_seq_one_letter_code
_entity_poly.pdbx_strand_id
1 'polypeptide(L)'
;STNQKPEHHGCNCFIHPHPWMFPINQILKSMSWTKIMECVPNFSEGRDLQKIDEIVSPFRAKAGVKLLDYSNDEDHNRLVVTVVGEPDALKEAVIEAIGIAVELIDLNHHQGQHPRMGAVDVVPFIPIKGCTMEDAIAVSKEVGQRVASQYNLPVFLYEKSASAPHRENLAVIRKGEFEGMKEKIHQPEWHPDFGPAERHPTAGTVAIGARMPLVAYNINLNAPSLEIAHDIAKKIRFIGGGLRYCKAMGVELKDRGITQVSMNLTDYSKTAIYRAFEMVRFEAKRYGVSIIGSEIVGLVPMEALIDTASYYLGLENFSMQQVLEARIME
;
A
#
# COMPACT_ATOMS: atom_id res chain seq x y z
N SER A 1 33.95 -41.21 -51.24
CA SER A 1 34.22 -41.35 -49.80
C SER A 1 34.57 -40.01 -49.19
N THR A 2 33.56 -39.28 -48.70
CA THR A 2 33.77 -38.07 -47.91
C THR A 2 32.91 -38.18 -46.66
N ASN A 3 33.62 -38.38 -45.56
CA ASN A 3 33.07 -38.36 -44.19
C ASN A 3 32.68 -36.92 -43.82
N GLN A 4 31.40 -36.64 -43.67
CA GLN A 4 30.92 -35.46 -42.96
C GLN A 4 30.57 -35.88 -41.52
N LYS A 5 31.25 -35.27 -40.54
CA LYS A 5 30.88 -35.30 -39.12
C LYS A 5 29.70 -34.37 -38.90
N PRO A 6 28.73 -34.72 -38.03
CA PRO A 6 27.65 -33.81 -37.67
C PRO A 6 28.16 -32.69 -36.73
N GLU A 7 27.85 -31.45 -37.08
CA GLU A 7 28.07 -30.29 -36.22
C GLU A 7 27.11 -30.33 -35.04
N HIS A 8 27.68 -30.35 -33.83
CA HIS A 8 26.95 -30.11 -32.60
C HIS A 8 26.54 -28.64 -32.54
N HIS A 9 25.28 -28.35 -32.77
CA HIS A 9 24.68 -27.07 -32.37
C HIS A 9 24.65 -26.99 -30.83
N GLY A 10 25.65 -26.31 -30.28
CA GLY A 10 25.68 -25.93 -28.88
C GLY A 10 24.52 -24.99 -28.59
N CYS A 11 23.59 -25.42 -27.74
CA CYS A 11 22.57 -24.57 -27.17
C CYS A 11 23.27 -23.53 -26.27
N ASN A 12 23.48 -22.33 -26.79
CA ASN A 12 23.91 -21.19 -26.00
C ASN A 12 22.76 -20.74 -25.11
N CYS A 13 22.58 -21.40 -23.97
CA CYS A 13 21.85 -20.81 -22.87
C CYS A 13 22.62 -19.59 -22.39
N PHE A 14 22.26 -18.43 -22.89
CA PHE A 14 22.62 -17.17 -22.24
C PHE A 14 21.97 -17.17 -20.86
N ILE A 15 22.72 -17.58 -19.83
CA ILE A 15 22.43 -17.32 -18.44
C ILE A 15 22.61 -15.82 -18.30
N HIS A 16 21.50 -15.06 -18.44
CA HIS A 16 21.48 -13.70 -17.96
C HIS A 16 21.80 -13.77 -16.48
N PRO A 17 22.78 -12.99 -15.96
CA PRO A 17 23.00 -12.93 -14.53
C PRO A 17 21.67 -12.50 -13.88
N HIS A 18 21.09 -13.37 -13.05
CA HIS A 18 19.87 -13.09 -12.33
C HIS A 18 20.07 -11.79 -11.54
N PRO A 19 19.20 -10.78 -11.69
CA PRO A 19 19.36 -9.50 -11.00
C PRO A 19 19.08 -9.58 -9.49
N TRP A 20 19.02 -10.76 -8.92
CA TRP A 20 18.60 -11.04 -7.54
C TRP A 20 19.76 -11.22 -6.54
N MET A 21 21.01 -10.97 -6.94
CA MET A 21 22.07 -10.80 -5.95
C MET A 21 21.96 -9.41 -5.35
N PHE A 22 21.06 -9.25 -4.37
CA PHE A 22 21.10 -8.09 -3.49
C PHE A 22 22.50 -8.04 -2.85
N PRO A 23 23.20 -6.90 -2.91
CA PRO A 23 24.48 -6.78 -2.23
C PRO A 23 24.22 -6.91 -0.73
N ILE A 24 24.60 -8.03 -0.16
CA ILE A 24 24.53 -8.38 1.27
C ILE A 24 25.00 -7.20 2.13
N ASN A 25 25.95 -6.41 1.66
CA ASN A 25 26.44 -5.19 2.30
C ASN A 25 25.39 -4.06 2.46
N GLN A 26 24.36 -4.00 1.64
CA GLN A 26 23.27 -3.03 1.83
C GLN A 26 22.24 -3.51 2.85
N ILE A 27 22.01 -4.81 2.93
CA ILE A 27 21.17 -5.44 3.95
C ILE A 27 21.80 -5.23 5.33
N LEU A 28 23.10 -5.45 5.46
CA LEU A 28 23.84 -5.32 6.73
C LEU A 28 23.86 -3.87 7.27
N LYS A 29 23.80 -2.85 6.44
CA LYS A 29 23.74 -1.44 6.90
C LYS A 29 22.42 -1.04 7.53
N SER A 30 21.30 -1.67 7.18
CA SER A 30 19.99 -1.40 7.78
C SER A 30 19.72 -2.21 9.07
N MET A 31 20.64 -3.09 9.47
CA MET A 31 20.49 -3.99 10.62
C MET A 31 20.82 -3.34 11.97
N SER A 32 21.26 -2.07 12.00
CA SER A 32 21.60 -1.39 13.27
C SER A 32 20.36 -0.86 14.02
N TRP A 33 19.20 -0.82 13.39
CA TRP A 33 17.97 -0.30 14.00
C TRP A 33 17.27 -1.38 14.83
N THR A 34 17.08 -1.10 16.10
CA THR A 34 16.38 -2.00 17.03
C THR A 34 14.86 -1.89 16.87
N LYS A 35 14.38 -0.73 16.42
CA LYS A 35 12.98 -0.46 16.14
C LYS A 35 12.82 0.01 14.70
N ILE A 36 11.91 -0.64 13.97
CA ILE A 36 11.58 -0.28 12.59
C ILE A 36 10.07 -0.10 12.47
N MET A 37 9.68 1.04 11.98
CA MET A 37 8.30 1.37 11.62
C MET A 37 8.26 1.74 10.13
N GLU A 38 7.22 1.32 9.44
CA GLU A 38 6.92 1.71 8.07
C GLU A 38 5.88 2.82 8.05
N CYS A 39 5.97 3.71 7.06
CA CYS A 39 4.92 4.64 6.72
C CYS A 39 4.69 4.61 5.21
N VAL A 40 3.42 4.64 4.79
CA VAL A 40 3.05 4.61 3.37
C VAL A 40 2.13 5.80 3.04
N PRO A 41 2.65 7.05 3.13
CA PRO A 41 1.85 8.22 2.84
C PRO A 41 1.45 8.27 1.35
N ASN A 42 0.21 8.71 1.11
CA ASN A 42 -0.33 8.94 -0.22
C ASN A 42 -0.58 10.44 -0.41
N PHE A 43 -0.05 10.98 -1.50
CA PHE A 43 -0.18 12.39 -1.86
C PHE A 43 -0.99 12.56 -3.14
N SER A 44 -1.74 13.63 -3.24
CA SER A 44 -2.58 13.94 -4.40
C SER A 44 -1.79 14.70 -5.47
N GLU A 45 -0.69 14.11 -5.93
CA GLU A 45 0.15 14.59 -7.03
C GLU A 45 0.78 13.40 -7.75
N GLY A 46 0.51 13.24 -9.03
CA GLY A 46 1.04 12.13 -9.81
C GLY A 46 1.67 12.56 -11.14
N ARG A 47 1.69 13.86 -11.43
CA ARG A 47 2.04 14.40 -12.75
C ARG A 47 3.25 15.32 -12.75
N ASP A 48 3.34 16.21 -11.76
CA ASP A 48 4.44 17.17 -11.63
C ASP A 48 5.63 16.52 -10.93
N LEU A 49 6.60 16.06 -11.72
CA LEU A 49 7.78 15.36 -11.23
C LEU A 49 8.65 16.24 -10.31
N GLN A 50 8.63 17.55 -10.45
CA GLN A 50 9.36 18.45 -9.57
C GLN A 50 8.72 18.50 -8.20
N LYS A 51 7.39 18.65 -8.11
CA LYS A 51 6.67 18.60 -6.84
C LYS A 51 6.83 17.23 -6.16
N ILE A 52 6.77 16.14 -6.94
CA ILE A 52 7.01 14.78 -6.44
C ILE A 52 8.40 14.68 -5.82
N ASP A 53 9.43 15.18 -6.49
CA ASP A 53 10.80 15.14 -6.00
C ASP A 53 10.97 15.95 -4.69
N GLU A 54 10.35 17.11 -4.60
CA GLU A 54 10.34 17.94 -3.39
C GLU A 54 9.63 17.23 -2.22
N ILE A 55 8.45 16.62 -2.45
CA ILE A 55 7.69 15.86 -1.43
C ILE A 55 8.47 14.64 -0.93
N VAL A 56 9.21 13.96 -1.80
CA VAL A 56 9.98 12.76 -1.47
C VAL A 56 11.32 13.10 -0.81
N SER A 57 11.86 14.30 -1.00
CA SER A 57 13.19 14.71 -0.54
C SER A 57 13.47 14.51 0.95
N PRO A 58 12.53 14.74 1.90
CA PRO A 58 12.76 14.49 3.31
C PRO A 58 13.09 13.03 3.65
N PHE A 59 12.62 12.10 2.84
CA PHE A 59 12.85 10.66 3.05
C PHE A 59 14.22 10.18 2.57
N ARG A 60 14.90 10.95 1.71
CA ARG A 60 16.20 10.58 1.13
C ARG A 60 17.38 10.98 2.00
N ALA A 61 17.28 12.07 2.74
CA ALA A 61 18.42 12.73 3.37
C ALA A 61 18.48 12.58 4.90
N LYS A 62 17.47 12.02 5.54
CA LYS A 62 17.37 11.97 7.00
C LYS A 62 18.01 10.70 7.57
N ALA A 63 18.95 10.87 8.53
CA ALA A 63 19.50 9.73 9.27
C ALA A 63 18.39 9.00 10.03
N GLY A 64 18.45 7.67 10.08
CA GLY A 64 17.41 6.85 10.70
C GLY A 64 16.15 6.63 9.84
N VAL A 65 16.16 7.10 8.59
CA VAL A 65 15.07 6.92 7.62
C VAL A 65 15.61 6.32 6.33
N LYS A 66 14.86 5.42 5.72
CA LYS A 66 15.16 4.82 4.42
C LYS A 66 13.93 4.83 3.53
N LEU A 67 14.04 5.55 2.41
CA LEU A 67 13.08 5.44 1.31
C LEU A 67 13.23 4.07 0.67
N LEU A 68 12.17 3.28 0.63
CA LEU A 68 12.17 1.95 0.01
C LEU A 68 11.68 2.00 -1.43
N ASP A 69 10.59 2.74 -1.65
CA ASP A 69 9.95 2.84 -2.97
C ASP A 69 9.06 4.07 -3.04
N TYR A 70 8.81 4.57 -4.23
CA TYR A 70 7.71 5.48 -4.51
C TYR A 70 7.24 5.32 -5.95
N SER A 71 5.96 5.47 -6.15
CA SER A 71 5.34 5.40 -7.46
C SER A 71 4.31 6.51 -7.64
N ASN A 72 4.32 7.14 -8.79
CA ASN A 72 3.32 8.12 -9.19
C ASN A 72 2.47 7.56 -10.33
N ASP A 73 1.19 7.89 -10.31
CA ASP A 73 0.20 7.49 -11.30
C ASP A 73 -0.47 8.75 -11.85
N GLU A 74 -0.29 9.01 -13.14
CA GLU A 74 -0.79 10.21 -13.81
C GLU A 74 -2.31 10.20 -13.97
N ASP A 75 -2.93 9.03 -14.20
CA ASP A 75 -4.37 8.88 -14.38
C ASP A 75 -5.12 9.07 -13.07
N HIS A 76 -4.59 8.46 -12.01
CA HIS A 76 -5.11 8.65 -10.65
C HIS A 76 -4.69 9.99 -10.04
N ASN A 77 -3.67 10.64 -10.60
CA ASN A 77 -3.02 11.83 -10.08
C ASN A 77 -2.65 11.66 -8.60
N ARG A 78 -1.87 10.62 -8.34
CA ARG A 78 -1.52 10.16 -6.99
C ARG A 78 -0.06 9.70 -6.92
N LEU A 79 0.59 10.04 -5.82
CA LEU A 79 1.90 9.53 -5.41
C LEU A 79 1.73 8.66 -4.17
N VAL A 80 2.32 7.47 -4.18
CA VAL A 80 2.44 6.58 -3.03
C VAL A 80 3.91 6.43 -2.69
N VAL A 81 4.29 6.70 -1.45
CA VAL A 81 5.66 6.58 -0.96
C VAL A 81 5.71 5.48 0.09
N THR A 82 6.71 4.61 0.02
CA THR A 82 6.98 3.60 1.06
C THR A 82 8.32 3.91 1.73
N VAL A 83 8.28 4.20 3.00
CA VAL A 83 9.43 4.59 3.80
C VAL A 83 9.45 3.83 5.11
N VAL A 84 10.65 3.46 5.57
CA VAL A 84 10.87 2.85 6.88
C VAL A 84 11.89 3.66 7.67
N GLY A 85 11.84 3.54 8.98
CA GLY A 85 12.83 4.19 9.83
C GLY A 85 12.64 3.87 11.31
N GLU A 86 13.55 4.43 12.11
CA GLU A 86 13.35 4.52 13.53
C GLU A 86 12.17 5.45 13.81
N PRO A 87 11.26 5.13 14.75
CA PRO A 87 10.00 5.86 14.92
C PRO A 87 10.16 7.38 15.04
N ASP A 88 11.16 7.87 15.77
CA ASP A 88 11.36 9.31 15.95
C ASP A 88 11.87 10.00 14.68
N ALA A 89 12.83 9.40 13.99
CA ALA A 89 13.35 9.94 12.73
C ALA A 89 12.29 9.89 11.63
N LEU A 90 11.52 8.81 11.55
CA LEU A 90 10.44 8.65 10.60
C LEU A 90 9.33 9.70 10.78
N LYS A 91 8.93 9.95 12.04
CA LYS A 91 7.99 11.01 12.40
C LYS A 91 8.38 12.37 11.81
N GLU A 92 9.63 12.77 12.04
CA GLU A 92 10.13 14.08 11.56
C GLU A 92 10.11 14.17 10.04
N ALA A 93 10.53 13.11 9.34
CA ALA A 93 10.52 13.07 7.88
C ALA A 93 9.09 13.15 7.30
N VAL A 94 8.15 12.42 7.92
CA VAL A 94 6.74 12.41 7.49
C VAL A 94 6.09 13.78 7.70
N ILE A 95 6.32 14.43 8.86
CA ILE A 95 5.77 15.77 9.13
C ILE A 95 6.30 16.79 8.13
N GLU A 96 7.60 16.74 7.82
CA GLU A 96 8.23 17.62 6.83
C GLU A 96 7.63 17.41 5.43
N ALA A 97 7.49 16.15 4.98
CA ALA A 97 6.88 15.83 3.69
C ALA A 97 5.41 16.30 3.59
N ILE A 98 4.65 16.18 4.69
CA ILE A 98 3.27 16.69 4.77
C ILE A 98 3.26 18.21 4.58
N GLY A 99 4.16 18.94 5.24
CA GLY A 99 4.26 20.38 5.11
C GLY A 99 4.54 20.82 3.67
N ILE A 100 5.49 20.17 3.00
CA ILE A 100 5.82 20.43 1.59
C ILE A 100 4.58 20.18 0.70
N ALA A 101 3.87 19.08 0.92
CA ALA A 101 2.67 18.77 0.14
C ALA A 101 1.54 19.78 0.36
N VAL A 102 1.35 20.29 1.59
CA VAL A 102 0.37 21.34 1.90
C VAL A 102 0.67 22.64 1.15
N GLU A 103 1.95 22.96 0.99
CA GLU A 103 2.38 24.15 0.27
C GLU A 103 2.26 24.01 -1.26
N LEU A 104 2.58 22.84 -1.80
CA LEU A 104 2.71 22.63 -3.24
C LEU A 104 1.43 22.17 -3.94
N ILE A 105 0.51 21.53 -3.23
CA ILE A 105 -0.68 20.90 -3.82
C ILE A 105 -1.93 21.73 -3.51
N ASP A 106 -2.59 22.24 -4.56
CA ASP A 106 -3.88 22.90 -4.47
C ASP A 106 -4.98 22.00 -5.04
N LEU A 107 -5.81 21.43 -4.15
CA LEU A 107 -6.90 20.53 -4.53
C LEU A 107 -8.04 21.22 -5.28
N ASN A 108 -8.12 22.53 -5.29
CA ASN A 108 -9.11 23.25 -6.09
C ASN A 108 -8.85 23.08 -7.60
N HIS A 109 -7.62 22.77 -7.99
CA HIS A 109 -7.20 22.55 -9.37
C HIS A 109 -6.86 21.09 -9.68
N HIS A 110 -6.98 20.19 -8.68
CA HIS A 110 -6.63 18.78 -8.82
C HIS A 110 -7.72 17.98 -9.50
N GLN A 111 -7.35 17.18 -10.51
CA GLN A 111 -8.20 16.23 -11.20
C GLN A 111 -7.48 14.88 -11.30
N GLY A 112 -8.16 13.79 -10.96
CA GLY A 112 -7.66 12.42 -11.04
C GLY A 112 -8.76 11.42 -10.74
N GLN A 113 -8.57 10.16 -11.12
CA GLN A 113 -9.57 9.09 -10.91
C GLN A 113 -9.59 8.57 -9.48
N HIS A 114 -8.54 8.85 -8.69
CA HIS A 114 -8.48 8.40 -7.30
C HIS A 114 -9.29 9.34 -6.39
N PRO A 115 -10.19 8.80 -5.55
CA PRO A 115 -10.90 9.60 -4.56
C PRO A 115 -9.91 10.16 -3.55
N ARG A 116 -9.98 11.47 -3.28
CA ARG A 116 -9.06 12.17 -2.38
C ARG A 116 -9.78 13.21 -1.53
N MET A 117 -9.34 13.38 -0.30
CA MET A 117 -9.86 14.41 0.60
C MET A 117 -8.78 15.42 1.02
N GLY A 118 -7.51 15.17 0.70
CA GLY A 118 -6.39 16.00 1.09
C GLY A 118 -5.24 15.99 0.10
N ALA A 119 -4.41 17.05 0.13
CA ALA A 119 -3.10 17.10 -0.54
C ALA A 119 -2.22 15.93 -0.09
N VAL A 120 -2.28 15.61 1.21
CA VAL A 120 -1.90 14.33 1.78
C VAL A 120 -3.19 13.64 2.16
N ASP A 121 -3.53 12.58 1.44
CA ASP A 121 -4.82 11.93 1.60
C ASP A 121 -4.83 10.98 2.82
N VAL A 122 -3.79 10.16 2.95
CA VAL A 122 -3.67 9.17 4.02
C VAL A 122 -2.22 8.95 4.44
N VAL A 123 -2.00 8.78 5.74
CA VAL A 123 -0.68 8.53 6.35
C VAL A 123 -0.78 7.37 7.35
N PRO A 124 -0.57 6.13 6.89
CA PRO A 124 -0.56 4.95 7.75
C PRO A 124 0.82 4.70 8.36
N PHE A 125 0.86 4.42 9.66
CA PHE A 125 2.03 3.89 10.36
C PHE A 125 1.85 2.39 10.62
N ILE A 126 2.90 1.60 10.37
CA ILE A 126 2.86 0.14 10.38
C ILE A 126 4.03 -0.36 11.20
N PRO A 127 3.81 -1.11 12.31
CA PRO A 127 4.90 -1.68 13.08
C PRO A 127 5.54 -2.84 12.31
N ILE A 128 6.89 -2.83 12.19
CA ILE A 128 7.64 -3.85 11.42
C ILE A 128 8.52 -4.69 12.35
N LYS A 129 9.47 -4.07 13.06
CA LYS A 129 10.42 -4.78 13.96
C LYS A 129 10.58 -4.00 15.24
N GLY A 130 10.54 -4.67 16.39
CA GLY A 130 10.75 -4.04 17.70
C GLY A 130 9.73 -2.96 18.07
N CYS A 131 8.66 -2.81 17.30
CA CYS A 131 7.54 -1.90 17.52
C CYS A 131 6.25 -2.69 17.65
N THR A 132 5.35 -2.23 18.51
CA THR A 132 4.01 -2.77 18.67
C THR A 132 2.98 -1.92 17.89
N MET A 133 1.75 -2.41 17.81
CA MET A 133 0.65 -1.61 17.26
C MET A 133 0.37 -0.37 18.12
N GLU A 134 0.53 -0.47 19.42
CA GLU A 134 0.40 0.63 20.37
C GLU A 134 1.46 1.72 20.13
N ASP A 135 2.70 1.34 19.80
CA ASP A 135 3.74 2.28 19.38
C ASP A 135 3.32 3.03 18.09
N ALA A 136 2.79 2.31 17.11
CA ALA A 136 2.32 2.92 15.87
C ALA A 136 1.11 3.85 16.07
N ILE A 137 0.19 3.48 16.97
CA ILE A 137 -0.94 4.33 17.36
C ILE A 137 -0.44 5.61 18.03
N ALA A 138 0.53 5.50 18.96
CA ALA A 138 1.11 6.65 19.63
C ALA A 138 1.79 7.61 18.64
N VAL A 139 2.60 7.08 17.73
CA VAL A 139 3.26 7.86 16.66
C VAL A 139 2.23 8.56 15.77
N SER A 140 1.20 7.86 15.33
CA SER A 140 0.15 8.43 14.47
C SER A 140 -0.58 9.61 15.14
N LYS A 141 -0.87 9.51 16.44
CA LYS A 141 -1.51 10.58 17.21
C LYS A 141 -0.60 11.79 17.38
N GLU A 142 0.67 11.57 17.69
CA GLU A 142 1.66 12.64 17.82
C GLU A 142 1.86 13.37 16.49
N VAL A 143 2.02 12.64 15.39
CA VAL A 143 2.11 13.22 14.05
C VAL A 143 0.84 14.01 13.72
N GLY A 144 -0.34 13.47 14.00
CA GLY A 144 -1.61 14.14 13.78
C GLY A 144 -1.72 15.47 14.52
N GLN A 145 -1.37 15.48 15.79
CA GLN A 145 -1.39 16.69 16.62
C GLN A 145 -0.41 17.77 16.10
N ARG A 146 0.81 17.36 15.74
CA ARG A 146 1.85 18.27 15.24
C ARG A 146 1.50 18.83 13.87
N VAL A 147 1.03 17.99 12.95
CA VAL A 147 0.59 18.41 11.59
C VAL A 147 -0.56 19.41 11.69
N ALA A 148 -1.55 19.13 12.54
CA ALA A 148 -2.66 20.04 12.75
C ALA A 148 -2.21 21.41 13.28
N SER A 149 -1.30 21.45 14.25
CA SER A 149 -0.81 22.69 14.83
C SER A 149 0.16 23.47 13.93
N GLN A 150 1.02 22.78 13.18
CA GLN A 150 2.04 23.41 12.33
C GLN A 150 1.48 23.91 11.00
N TYR A 151 0.56 23.17 10.41
CA TYR A 151 0.06 23.43 9.06
C TYR A 151 -1.43 23.82 9.01
N ASN A 152 -2.08 23.96 10.17
CA ASN A 152 -3.52 24.24 10.28
C ASN A 152 -4.37 23.25 9.46
N LEU A 153 -3.92 21.99 9.41
CA LEU A 153 -4.53 20.92 8.63
C LEU A 153 -5.42 20.05 9.52
N PRO A 154 -6.73 19.91 9.22
CA PRO A 154 -7.60 19.01 9.97
C PRO A 154 -7.20 17.57 9.80
N VAL A 155 -7.12 16.83 10.91
CA VAL A 155 -6.67 15.44 10.97
C VAL A 155 -7.80 14.54 11.49
N PHE A 156 -8.08 13.46 10.74
CA PHE A 156 -8.93 12.36 11.17
C PHE A 156 -8.07 11.14 11.50
N LEU A 157 -8.21 10.61 12.70
CA LEU A 157 -7.58 9.34 13.06
C LEU A 157 -8.39 8.18 12.49
N TYR A 158 -7.70 7.18 11.91
CA TYR A 158 -8.36 6.05 11.27
C TYR A 158 -7.72 4.70 11.62
N GLU A 159 -8.35 3.60 11.21
CA GLU A 159 -7.95 2.20 11.49
C GLU A 159 -7.77 1.99 13.01
N LYS A 160 -6.60 1.49 13.44
CA LYS A 160 -6.32 1.22 14.87
C LYS A 160 -6.20 2.47 15.74
N SER A 161 -6.01 3.62 15.11
CA SER A 161 -5.96 4.92 15.81
C SER A 161 -7.32 5.61 15.90
N ALA A 162 -8.34 5.08 15.24
CA ALA A 162 -9.66 5.70 15.16
C ALA A 162 -10.24 6.03 16.55
N SER A 163 -10.75 7.25 16.71
CA SER A 163 -11.40 7.73 17.93
C SER A 163 -12.85 7.24 18.07
N ALA A 164 -13.44 6.74 16.97
CA ALA A 164 -14.81 6.22 16.95
C ALA A 164 -14.96 5.13 15.87
N PRO A 165 -15.88 4.16 16.04
CA PRO A 165 -16.05 3.04 15.11
C PRO A 165 -16.31 3.45 13.64
N HIS A 166 -17.05 4.53 13.40
CA HIS A 166 -17.33 5.02 12.05
C HIS A 166 -16.12 5.63 11.34
N ARG A 167 -15.01 5.86 12.06
CA ARG A 167 -13.73 6.37 11.53
C ARG A 167 -12.69 5.29 11.27
N GLU A 168 -12.95 4.03 11.61
CA GLU A 168 -12.01 2.94 11.33
C GLU A 168 -11.79 2.76 9.82
N ASN A 169 -12.85 2.88 9.02
CA ASN A 169 -12.77 2.68 7.58
C ASN A 169 -12.49 4.00 6.85
N LEU A 170 -11.29 4.12 6.26
CA LEU A 170 -10.87 5.26 5.47
C LEU A 170 -11.89 5.67 4.39
N ALA A 171 -12.55 4.70 3.73
CA ALA A 171 -13.53 5.00 2.70
C ALA A 171 -14.74 5.77 3.23
N VAL A 172 -15.11 5.57 4.50
CA VAL A 172 -16.21 6.30 5.15
C VAL A 172 -15.78 7.73 5.49
N ILE A 173 -14.55 7.92 5.97
CA ILE A 173 -14.01 9.26 6.22
C ILE A 173 -13.92 10.05 4.90
N ARG A 174 -13.37 9.41 3.86
CA ARG A 174 -13.14 10.01 2.54
C ARG A 174 -14.42 10.29 1.73
N LYS A 175 -15.55 9.69 2.12
CA LYS A 175 -16.82 9.85 1.40
C LYS A 175 -17.19 11.32 1.26
N GLY A 176 -17.44 11.75 0.01
CA GLY A 176 -17.68 13.14 -0.37
C GLY A 176 -16.41 13.87 -0.82
N GLU A 177 -15.25 13.27 -0.61
CA GLU A 177 -13.94 13.75 -1.05
C GLU A 177 -13.63 15.17 -0.54
N PHE A 178 -12.67 15.85 -1.18
CA PHE A 178 -12.30 17.23 -0.84
C PHE A 178 -13.51 18.17 -0.89
N GLU A 179 -14.35 18.03 -1.88
CA GLU A 179 -15.51 18.91 -2.11
C GLU A 179 -16.56 18.77 -1.00
N GLY A 180 -16.93 17.54 -0.69
CA GLY A 180 -17.95 17.27 0.35
C GLY A 180 -17.44 17.47 1.78
N MET A 181 -16.11 17.48 1.98
CA MET A 181 -15.54 17.71 3.30
C MET A 181 -15.86 19.10 3.84
N LYS A 182 -16.07 20.08 2.96
CA LYS A 182 -16.43 21.46 3.34
C LYS A 182 -17.68 21.51 4.25
N GLU A 183 -18.67 20.70 3.97
CA GLU A 183 -19.91 20.63 4.75
C GLU A 183 -19.85 19.56 5.84
N LYS A 184 -19.26 18.41 5.51
CA LYS A 184 -19.15 17.25 6.39
C LYS A 184 -18.42 17.57 7.68
N ILE A 185 -17.34 18.33 7.63
CA ILE A 185 -16.49 18.65 8.80
C ILE A 185 -17.21 19.46 9.90
N HIS A 186 -18.33 20.12 9.55
CA HIS A 186 -19.16 20.87 10.52
C HIS A 186 -20.17 20.00 11.26
N GLN A 187 -20.35 18.75 10.83
CA GLN A 187 -21.23 17.81 11.54
C GLN A 187 -20.52 17.32 12.81
N PRO A 188 -21.16 17.25 13.97
CA PRO A 188 -20.50 16.91 15.23
C PRO A 188 -19.74 15.58 15.19
N GLU A 189 -20.29 14.55 14.53
CA GLU A 189 -19.65 13.25 14.36
C GLU A 189 -18.42 13.27 13.42
N TRP A 190 -18.24 14.36 12.64
CA TRP A 190 -17.14 14.57 11.72
C TRP A 190 -16.22 15.73 12.08
N HIS A 191 -16.32 16.23 13.32
CA HIS A 191 -15.27 17.15 13.82
C HIS A 191 -13.92 16.41 13.81
N PRO A 192 -12.83 17.05 13.33
CA PRO A 192 -11.53 16.41 13.27
C PRO A 192 -11.01 16.05 14.67
N ASP A 193 -10.16 15.03 14.74
CA ASP A 193 -9.50 14.65 15.99
C ASP A 193 -8.48 15.71 16.43
N PHE A 194 -7.82 16.35 15.44
CA PHE A 194 -6.91 17.47 15.67
C PHE A 194 -7.12 18.54 14.61
N GLY A 195 -6.88 19.80 14.99
CA GLY A 195 -6.96 20.95 14.09
C GLY A 195 -8.34 21.59 14.04
N PRO A 196 -8.53 22.55 13.13
CA PRO A 196 -9.76 23.32 13.03
C PRO A 196 -10.91 22.47 12.45
N ALA A 197 -12.14 22.74 12.93
CA ALA A 197 -13.35 22.16 12.34
C ALA A 197 -13.74 22.88 11.04
N GLU A 198 -12.74 23.11 10.20
CA GLU A 198 -12.88 23.77 8.90
C GLU A 198 -11.85 23.17 7.94
N ARG A 199 -12.27 22.80 6.74
CA ARG A 199 -11.39 22.24 5.72
C ARG A 199 -10.30 23.25 5.33
N HIS A 200 -9.02 22.81 5.27
CA HIS A 200 -7.95 23.67 4.75
C HIS A 200 -8.27 24.11 3.31
N PRO A 201 -8.08 25.41 2.96
CA PRO A 201 -8.56 25.97 1.69
C PRO A 201 -8.05 25.26 0.45
N THR A 202 -6.80 24.83 0.45
CA THR A 202 -6.13 24.19 -0.69
C THR A 202 -5.78 22.72 -0.41
N ALA A 203 -5.34 22.41 0.81
CA ALA A 203 -4.84 21.09 1.17
C ALA A 203 -5.90 20.13 1.73
N GLY A 204 -7.13 20.59 2.00
CA GLY A 204 -8.23 19.73 2.46
C GLY A 204 -8.07 19.22 3.88
N THR A 205 -8.11 17.91 4.05
CA THR A 205 -7.99 17.18 5.32
C THR A 205 -7.12 15.95 5.13
N VAL A 206 -6.55 15.40 6.20
CA VAL A 206 -5.73 14.18 6.14
C VAL A 206 -6.26 13.11 7.09
N ALA A 207 -6.19 11.84 6.68
CA ALA A 207 -6.37 10.69 7.56
C ALA A 207 -4.99 10.17 8.01
N ILE A 208 -4.77 10.08 9.31
CA ILE A 208 -3.53 9.55 9.90
C ILE A 208 -3.90 8.40 10.83
N GLY A 209 -3.18 7.28 10.76
CA GLY A 209 -3.51 6.16 11.64
C GLY A 209 -2.46 5.07 11.64
N ALA A 210 -2.74 4.02 12.41
CA ALA A 210 -1.93 2.83 12.50
C ALA A 210 -2.71 1.63 11.95
N ARG A 211 -2.04 0.76 11.18
CA ARG A 211 -2.63 -0.44 10.62
C ARG A 211 -1.61 -1.57 10.43
N MET A 212 -2.08 -2.75 10.15
CA MET A 212 -1.24 -3.86 9.70
C MET A 212 -0.71 -3.61 8.28
N PRO A 213 0.39 -4.27 7.87
CA PRO A 213 0.82 -4.26 6.48
C PRO A 213 -0.31 -4.70 5.56
N LEU A 214 -0.56 -3.91 4.52
CA LEU A 214 -1.58 -4.19 3.52
C LEU A 214 -0.91 -4.81 2.30
N VAL A 215 -1.47 -5.91 1.80
CA VAL A 215 -1.04 -6.52 0.55
C VAL A 215 -2.03 -6.15 -0.55
N ALA A 216 -1.60 -5.33 -1.51
CA ALA A 216 -2.36 -5.03 -2.72
C ALA A 216 -2.12 -6.17 -3.72
N TYR A 217 -3.17 -6.94 -3.99
CA TYR A 217 -3.09 -8.16 -4.78
C TYR A 217 -4.19 -8.21 -5.83
N ASN A 218 -3.81 -8.31 -7.08
CA ASN A 218 -4.72 -8.29 -8.21
C ASN A 218 -4.67 -9.62 -8.96
N ILE A 219 -5.83 -10.11 -9.40
CA ILE A 219 -5.97 -11.33 -10.18
C ILE A 219 -6.60 -11.02 -11.53
N ASN A 220 -5.90 -11.35 -12.60
CA ASN A 220 -6.33 -11.13 -13.98
C ASN A 220 -7.18 -12.30 -14.46
N LEU A 221 -8.31 -11.96 -15.07
CA LEU A 221 -9.28 -12.91 -15.61
C LEU A 221 -9.39 -12.74 -17.13
N ASN A 222 -9.53 -13.86 -17.86
CA ASN A 222 -9.89 -13.82 -19.27
C ASN A 222 -11.41 -13.54 -19.48
N ALA A 223 -11.97 -12.70 -18.63
CA ALA A 223 -13.39 -12.35 -18.71
C ALA A 223 -13.58 -11.13 -19.59
N PRO A 224 -14.50 -11.21 -20.59
CA PRO A 224 -14.78 -10.10 -21.49
C PRO A 224 -15.64 -9.02 -20.84
N SER A 225 -16.25 -9.30 -19.69
CA SER A 225 -17.21 -8.41 -19.00
C SER A 225 -16.70 -7.99 -17.63
N LEU A 226 -16.65 -6.68 -17.41
CA LEU A 226 -16.38 -6.09 -16.11
C LEU A 226 -17.38 -6.54 -15.04
N GLU A 227 -18.62 -6.85 -15.44
CA GLU A 227 -19.66 -7.33 -14.52
C GLU A 227 -19.25 -8.63 -13.82
N ILE A 228 -18.62 -9.56 -14.55
CA ILE A 228 -18.11 -10.81 -13.98
C ILE A 228 -17.07 -10.53 -12.91
N ALA A 229 -16.11 -9.65 -13.20
CA ALA A 229 -15.09 -9.27 -12.21
C ALA A 229 -15.71 -8.58 -10.98
N HIS A 230 -16.70 -7.73 -11.18
CA HIS A 230 -17.45 -7.10 -10.09
C HIS A 230 -18.21 -8.13 -9.24
N ASP A 231 -18.86 -9.10 -9.85
CA ASP A 231 -19.62 -10.11 -9.13
C ASP A 231 -18.71 -11.03 -8.31
N ILE A 232 -17.57 -11.40 -8.88
CA ILE A 232 -16.55 -12.15 -8.13
C ILE A 232 -16.05 -11.30 -6.96
N ALA A 233 -15.68 -10.04 -7.19
CA ALA A 233 -15.20 -9.14 -6.15
C ALA A 233 -16.21 -8.96 -5.01
N LYS A 234 -17.50 -8.85 -5.31
CA LYS A 234 -18.58 -8.78 -4.29
C LYS A 234 -18.61 -10.00 -3.38
N LYS A 235 -18.34 -11.19 -3.92
CA LYS A 235 -18.34 -12.45 -3.15
C LYS A 235 -17.06 -12.65 -2.34
N ILE A 236 -15.94 -12.12 -2.82
CA ILE A 236 -14.64 -12.25 -2.14
C ILE A 236 -14.52 -11.30 -0.94
N ARG A 237 -15.03 -10.07 -1.05
CA ARG A 237 -14.86 -9.05 -0.02
C ARG A 237 -15.76 -9.26 1.19
N PHE A 238 -15.30 -8.82 2.35
CA PHE A 238 -15.99 -9.00 3.64
C PHE A 238 -17.43 -8.49 3.64
N ILE A 239 -17.68 -7.29 3.14
CA ILE A 239 -19.02 -6.67 3.13
C ILE A 239 -20.03 -7.46 2.28
N GLY A 240 -19.56 -8.32 1.39
CA GLY A 240 -20.38 -9.24 0.61
C GLY A 240 -20.52 -10.64 1.23
N GLY A 241 -20.03 -10.84 2.44
CA GLY A 241 -20.03 -12.15 3.13
C GLY A 241 -18.79 -13.01 2.84
N GLY A 242 -17.76 -12.44 2.20
CA GLY A 242 -16.51 -13.12 1.89
C GLY A 242 -15.45 -13.02 3.00
N LEU A 243 -14.19 -12.90 2.59
CA LEU A 243 -13.03 -12.90 3.48
C LEU A 243 -12.96 -11.62 4.31
N ARG A 244 -12.86 -11.77 5.64
CA ARG A 244 -12.97 -10.65 6.59
C ARG A 244 -11.98 -9.51 6.37
N TYR A 245 -10.75 -9.85 6.00
CA TYR A 245 -9.67 -8.88 5.80
C TYR A 245 -9.36 -8.67 4.31
N CYS A 246 -10.39 -8.74 3.47
CA CYS A 246 -10.30 -8.51 2.04
C CYS A 246 -11.28 -7.43 1.59
N LYS A 247 -10.76 -6.38 0.98
CA LYS A 247 -11.51 -5.42 0.17
C LYS A 247 -11.28 -5.78 -1.28
N ALA A 248 -12.31 -5.77 -2.11
CA ALA A 248 -12.19 -6.15 -3.52
C ALA A 248 -13.13 -5.34 -4.41
N MET A 249 -12.67 -5.09 -5.63
CA MET A 249 -13.46 -4.48 -6.71
C MET A 249 -13.07 -5.07 -8.06
N GLY A 250 -14.01 -5.07 -9.02
CA GLY A 250 -13.70 -5.39 -10.41
C GLY A 250 -13.08 -4.17 -11.11
N VAL A 251 -12.11 -4.41 -11.97
CA VAL A 251 -11.44 -3.40 -12.79
C VAL A 251 -11.35 -3.91 -14.23
N GLU A 252 -11.52 -3.03 -15.20
CA GLU A 252 -11.29 -3.32 -16.62
C GLU A 252 -9.89 -2.82 -17.01
N LEU A 253 -9.08 -3.70 -17.57
CA LEU A 253 -7.79 -3.36 -18.15
C LEU A 253 -7.97 -3.24 -19.69
N LYS A 254 -8.45 -2.07 -20.14
CA LYS A 254 -8.85 -1.83 -21.54
C LYS A 254 -7.74 -2.11 -22.52
N ASP A 255 -6.52 -1.68 -22.21
CA ASP A 255 -5.36 -1.85 -23.09
C ASP A 255 -4.98 -3.32 -23.31
N ARG A 256 -5.39 -4.18 -22.38
CA ARG A 256 -5.16 -5.64 -22.44
C ARG A 256 -6.39 -6.43 -22.86
N GLY A 257 -7.55 -5.81 -22.93
CA GLY A 257 -8.83 -6.48 -23.23
C GLY A 257 -9.22 -7.55 -22.21
N ILE A 258 -8.83 -7.39 -20.95
CA ILE A 258 -9.09 -8.33 -19.85
C ILE A 258 -9.71 -7.60 -18.67
N THR A 259 -10.24 -8.36 -17.72
CA THR A 259 -10.71 -7.81 -16.44
C THR A 259 -9.84 -8.30 -15.27
N GLN A 260 -9.97 -7.63 -14.16
CA GLN A 260 -9.14 -7.89 -12.98
C GLN A 260 -10.00 -7.82 -11.72
N VAL A 261 -9.79 -8.72 -10.79
CA VAL A 261 -10.24 -8.58 -9.41
C VAL A 261 -9.11 -7.93 -8.61
N SER A 262 -9.28 -6.65 -8.32
CA SER A 262 -8.32 -5.87 -7.52
C SER A 262 -8.66 -6.00 -6.05
N MET A 263 -7.69 -6.37 -5.22
CA MET A 263 -7.89 -6.65 -3.80
C MET A 263 -6.87 -5.95 -2.93
N ASN A 264 -7.34 -5.55 -1.74
CA ASN A 264 -6.49 -5.15 -0.63
C ASN A 264 -6.69 -6.14 0.53
N LEU A 265 -5.67 -6.92 0.83
CA LEU A 265 -5.63 -7.79 2.00
C LEU A 265 -5.15 -6.95 3.19
N THR A 266 -6.07 -6.58 4.06
CA THR A 266 -5.80 -5.63 5.15
C THR A 266 -5.16 -6.27 6.39
N ASP A 267 -5.17 -7.59 6.45
CA ASP A 267 -4.44 -8.41 7.43
C ASP A 267 -4.12 -9.76 6.79
N TYR A 268 -2.93 -9.87 6.20
CA TYR A 268 -2.50 -11.08 5.49
C TYR A 268 -2.30 -12.29 6.42
N SER A 269 -2.06 -12.06 7.71
CA SER A 269 -1.89 -13.14 8.69
C SER A 269 -3.20 -13.90 8.96
N LYS A 270 -4.34 -13.26 8.71
CA LYS A 270 -5.68 -13.83 8.87
C LYS A 270 -6.36 -14.15 7.54
N THR A 271 -6.08 -13.37 6.51
CA THR A 271 -6.53 -13.61 5.14
C THR A 271 -5.30 -13.71 4.24
N ALA A 272 -4.75 -14.91 4.14
CA ALA A 272 -3.56 -15.20 3.34
C ALA A 272 -3.81 -14.99 1.84
N ILE A 273 -2.74 -14.69 1.09
CA ILE A 273 -2.80 -14.47 -0.36
C ILE A 273 -3.41 -15.69 -1.06
N TYR A 274 -2.98 -16.92 -0.71
CA TYR A 274 -3.51 -18.13 -1.34
C TYR A 274 -5.01 -18.31 -1.11
N ARG A 275 -5.55 -17.92 0.05
CA ARG A 275 -7.00 -18.04 0.33
C ARG A 275 -7.79 -17.13 -0.59
N ALA A 276 -7.33 -15.89 -0.79
CA ALA A 276 -7.96 -14.96 -1.72
C ALA A 276 -7.86 -15.48 -3.16
N PHE A 277 -6.70 -16.01 -3.57
CA PHE A 277 -6.50 -16.60 -4.89
C PHE A 277 -7.44 -17.78 -5.16
N GLU A 278 -7.50 -18.73 -4.23
CA GLU A 278 -8.36 -19.92 -4.36
C GLU A 278 -9.85 -19.56 -4.39
N MET A 279 -10.26 -18.56 -3.60
CA MET A 279 -11.66 -18.12 -3.61
C MET A 279 -12.02 -17.45 -4.93
N VAL A 280 -11.16 -16.61 -5.49
CA VAL A 280 -11.34 -16.04 -6.84
C VAL A 280 -11.39 -17.17 -7.87
N ARG A 281 -10.48 -18.15 -7.80
CA ARG A 281 -10.44 -19.29 -8.72
C ARG A 281 -11.73 -20.11 -8.66
N PHE A 282 -12.25 -20.34 -7.46
CA PHE A 282 -13.50 -21.06 -7.24
C PHE A 282 -14.70 -20.30 -7.85
N GLU A 283 -14.81 -19.01 -7.58
CA GLU A 283 -15.91 -18.19 -8.12
C GLU A 283 -15.80 -18.00 -9.64
N ALA A 284 -14.61 -17.86 -10.19
CA ALA A 284 -14.38 -17.72 -11.63
C ALA A 284 -14.93 -18.92 -12.43
N LYS A 285 -14.82 -20.13 -11.89
CA LYS A 285 -15.35 -21.36 -12.51
C LYS A 285 -16.86 -21.29 -12.77
N ARG A 286 -17.63 -20.59 -11.93
CA ARG A 286 -19.08 -20.43 -12.09
C ARG A 286 -19.45 -19.66 -13.35
N TYR A 287 -18.55 -18.78 -13.80
CA TYR A 287 -18.72 -17.97 -15.00
C TYR A 287 -18.00 -18.52 -16.23
N GLY A 288 -17.38 -19.70 -16.09
CA GLY A 288 -16.59 -20.29 -17.18
C GLY A 288 -15.35 -19.49 -17.54
N VAL A 289 -14.86 -18.64 -16.64
CA VAL A 289 -13.65 -17.83 -16.85
C VAL A 289 -12.48 -18.41 -16.07
N SER A 290 -11.26 -18.14 -16.57
CA SER A 290 -10.01 -18.60 -15.95
C SER A 290 -9.14 -17.45 -15.49
N ILE A 291 -8.33 -17.72 -14.48
CA ILE A 291 -7.23 -16.84 -14.07
C ILE A 291 -6.11 -16.97 -15.11
N ILE A 292 -5.64 -15.84 -15.63
CA ILE A 292 -4.55 -15.79 -16.60
C ILE A 292 -3.27 -15.18 -16.04
N GLY A 293 -3.29 -14.75 -14.79
CA GLY A 293 -2.15 -14.21 -14.06
C GLY A 293 -2.59 -13.44 -12.83
N SER A 294 -1.61 -13.03 -12.04
CA SER A 294 -1.83 -12.18 -10.88
C SER A 294 -0.62 -11.29 -10.65
N GLU A 295 -0.80 -10.23 -9.87
CA GLU A 295 0.26 -9.30 -9.53
C GLU A 295 0.13 -8.81 -8.09
N ILE A 296 1.28 -8.53 -7.48
CA ILE A 296 1.37 -7.78 -6.23
C ILE A 296 1.80 -6.37 -6.58
N VAL A 297 1.05 -5.37 -6.09
CA VAL A 297 1.37 -3.97 -6.32
C VAL A 297 2.13 -3.42 -5.12
N GLY A 298 3.33 -2.90 -5.37
CA GLY A 298 4.23 -2.40 -4.33
C GLY A 298 4.94 -3.49 -3.55
N LEU A 299 5.33 -3.17 -2.32
CA LEU A 299 6.08 -4.08 -1.46
C LEU A 299 5.14 -5.02 -0.69
N VAL A 300 5.63 -6.23 -0.43
CA VAL A 300 4.89 -7.29 0.26
C VAL A 300 5.75 -7.88 1.39
N PRO A 301 5.17 -8.17 2.57
CA PRO A 301 5.88 -8.88 3.61
C PRO A 301 6.33 -10.27 3.16
N MET A 302 7.59 -10.63 3.43
CA MET A 302 8.15 -11.95 3.11
C MET A 302 7.27 -13.08 3.67
N GLU A 303 6.80 -12.94 4.90
CA GLU A 303 5.95 -13.92 5.57
C GLU A 303 4.67 -14.24 4.76
N ALA A 304 4.05 -13.24 4.12
CA ALA A 304 2.86 -13.44 3.30
C ALA A 304 3.14 -14.33 2.06
N LEU A 305 4.33 -14.19 1.46
CA LEU A 305 4.76 -15.02 0.33
C LEU A 305 5.15 -16.42 0.79
N ILE A 306 5.86 -16.53 1.90
CA ILE A 306 6.29 -17.82 2.47
C ILE A 306 5.09 -18.67 2.89
N ASP A 307 4.08 -18.07 3.52
CA ASP A 307 2.83 -18.76 3.88
C ASP A 307 2.13 -19.31 2.61
N THR A 308 2.08 -18.52 1.56
CA THR A 308 1.52 -18.96 0.27
C THR A 308 2.34 -20.07 -0.39
N ALA A 309 3.66 -19.97 -0.36
CA ALA A 309 4.55 -21.01 -0.86
C ALA A 309 4.40 -22.31 -0.07
N SER A 310 4.32 -22.22 1.25
CA SER A 310 4.11 -23.38 2.14
C SER A 310 2.83 -24.12 1.82
N TYR A 311 1.75 -23.38 1.57
CA TYR A 311 0.47 -23.98 1.17
C TYR A 311 0.57 -24.76 -0.15
N TYR A 312 1.10 -24.12 -1.22
CA TYR A 312 1.14 -24.76 -2.54
C TYR A 312 2.16 -25.88 -2.66
N LEU A 313 3.25 -25.81 -1.88
CA LEU A 313 4.28 -26.85 -1.85
C LEU A 313 3.96 -27.98 -0.87
N GLY A 314 2.93 -27.80 -0.02
CA GLY A 314 2.57 -28.80 1.01
C GLY A 314 3.68 -28.98 2.06
N LEU A 315 4.38 -27.89 2.45
CA LEU A 315 5.48 -27.99 3.40
C LEU A 315 4.96 -28.28 4.81
N GLU A 316 5.49 -29.34 5.42
CA GLU A 316 5.17 -29.72 6.79
C GLU A 316 6.19 -29.08 7.77
N ASN A 317 5.67 -28.46 8.84
CA ASN A 317 6.48 -27.88 9.93
C ASN A 317 7.48 -26.80 9.46
N PHE A 318 7.26 -26.16 8.32
CA PHE A 318 8.09 -25.09 7.84
C PHE A 318 7.77 -23.78 8.58
N SER A 319 8.80 -23.00 8.88
CA SER A 319 8.67 -21.70 9.55
C SER A 319 9.63 -20.66 8.98
N MET A 320 9.36 -19.39 9.30
CA MET A 320 10.22 -18.26 8.92
C MET A 320 11.67 -18.43 9.42
N GLN A 321 11.90 -19.19 10.48
CA GLN A 321 13.23 -19.51 11.01
C GLN A 321 14.09 -20.35 10.05
N GLN A 322 13.50 -20.93 9.02
CA GLN A 322 14.19 -21.71 7.99
C GLN A 322 14.47 -20.87 6.72
N VAL A 323 14.01 -19.61 6.69
CA VAL A 323 14.30 -18.68 5.61
C VAL A 323 15.64 -18.02 5.86
N LEU A 324 16.58 -18.19 4.93
CA LEU A 324 17.96 -17.73 5.09
C LEU A 324 18.04 -16.23 5.36
N GLU A 325 17.34 -15.42 4.58
CA GLU A 325 17.32 -13.96 4.72
C GLU A 325 16.73 -13.52 6.06
N ALA A 326 15.69 -14.21 6.55
CA ALA A 326 15.11 -13.93 7.85
C ALA A 326 16.13 -14.16 8.99
N ARG A 327 16.93 -15.23 8.89
CA ARG A 327 17.99 -15.51 9.85
C ARG A 327 19.15 -14.50 9.80
N ILE A 328 19.45 -13.97 8.62
CA ILE A 328 20.46 -12.93 8.45
C ILE A 328 20.01 -11.60 9.06
N MET A 329 18.69 -11.33 9.04
CA MET A 329 18.10 -10.08 9.55
C MET A 329 17.75 -10.10 11.05
N GLU A 330 17.89 -11.22 11.74
CA GLU A 330 17.80 -11.31 13.20
C GLU A 330 18.99 -10.66 13.90
#